data_4cc3f9a1dea37171dd58e7c986d34518
#
_entry.id   4cc3f9a1dea37171dd58e7c986d34518
#
_cell.length_a   1.000
_cell.length_b   1.000
_cell.length_c   1.000
_cell.angle_alpha   90.00
_cell.angle_beta   90.00
_cell.angle_gamma   90.00
#
_symmetry.space_group_name_H-M   'P 1'
#
loop_
_entity.id
_entity.type
_entity.pdbx_description
1 polymer ?
#
loop_
_entity_poly.entity_id
_entity_poly.type
_entity_poly.pdbx_seq_one_letter_code
_entity_poly.pdbx_strand_id
1 'polypeptide(L)'
;MALSQASTLLAEGLQKRYGSRTVVRDVSIEVKSGEVVGLLGPNGAGKTTSFYMIVGLVPLDGGSILLDGEKISGLPIHQRARMGLSYLPQEASVFRKLNVAENIQAVLELQKFEGRPLSKKRIRERLDELLGELQITHLRNNPALSLSGGERRRVEIARALASHPKFILLDEPFAGVDPIAVGEIQRIVRFLRDRQIGVLITDHNVRETLGICDHAYIISEGSVLAEGKADEIIQNDEVRRVYLGENFRM
;
A
#
# COMPACT_ATOMS: atom_id res chain seq x y z
N MET A 1 11.58 7.23 -27.05
CA MET A 1 11.10 6.80 -25.75
C MET A 1 9.89 7.65 -25.41
N ALA A 2 8.68 7.12 -25.47
CA ALA A 2 7.51 7.81 -24.98
C ALA A 2 7.70 7.96 -23.46
N LEU A 3 7.63 9.18 -22.94
CA LEU A 3 7.55 9.44 -21.53
C LEU A 3 6.35 8.64 -21.01
N SER A 4 6.59 7.61 -20.21
CA SER A 4 5.52 6.87 -19.55
C SER A 4 4.72 7.89 -18.77
N GLN A 5 3.47 8.10 -19.13
CA GLN A 5 2.58 8.98 -18.38
C GLN A 5 2.53 8.45 -16.94
N ALA A 6 2.78 9.33 -15.96
CA ALA A 6 2.71 8.96 -14.55
C ALA A 6 1.32 8.40 -14.26
N SER A 7 1.24 7.20 -13.68
CA SER A 7 -0.04 6.62 -13.28
C SER A 7 -0.61 7.36 -12.06
N THR A 8 -1.93 7.46 -11.99
CA THR A 8 -2.64 8.15 -10.90
C THR A 8 -3.74 7.25 -10.33
N LEU A 9 -3.75 7.12 -9.01
CA LEU A 9 -4.85 6.55 -8.23
C LEU A 9 -5.57 7.70 -7.52
N LEU A 10 -6.83 7.92 -7.87
CA LEU A 10 -7.63 9.03 -7.36
C LEU A 10 -8.90 8.50 -6.69
N ALA A 11 -9.11 8.88 -5.45
CA ALA A 11 -10.35 8.69 -4.72
C ALA A 11 -10.99 10.07 -4.51
N GLU A 12 -12.25 10.24 -4.92
CA GLU A 12 -12.94 11.53 -4.88
C GLU A 12 -14.24 11.41 -4.09
N GLY A 13 -14.39 12.26 -3.07
CA GLY A 13 -15.62 12.42 -2.32
C GLY A 13 -16.12 11.12 -1.70
N LEU A 14 -15.23 10.28 -1.19
CA LEU A 14 -15.59 8.98 -0.62
C LEU A 14 -16.56 9.15 0.55
N GLN A 15 -17.63 8.36 0.53
CA GLN A 15 -18.63 8.34 1.58
C GLN A 15 -18.92 6.91 2.04
N LYS A 16 -19.08 6.74 3.37
CA LYS A 16 -19.47 5.46 3.96
C LYS A 16 -20.27 5.62 5.23
N ARG A 17 -21.38 4.87 5.27
CA ARG A 17 -22.31 4.83 6.40
C ARG A 17 -22.55 3.38 6.85
N TYR A 18 -22.56 3.15 8.14
CA TYR A 18 -22.96 1.89 8.76
C TYR A 18 -24.17 2.13 9.65
N GLY A 19 -25.34 1.66 9.23
CA GLY A 19 -26.60 1.93 9.91
C GLY A 19 -26.87 3.45 10.01
N SER A 20 -27.00 3.97 11.24
CA SER A 20 -27.18 5.41 11.50
C SER A 20 -25.87 6.21 11.53
N ARG A 21 -24.71 5.56 11.63
CA ARG A 21 -23.41 6.21 11.80
C ARG A 21 -22.74 6.45 10.44
N THR A 22 -22.49 7.71 10.10
CA THR A 22 -21.60 8.09 8.99
C THR A 22 -20.16 8.04 9.47
N VAL A 23 -19.34 7.18 8.86
CA VAL A 23 -17.93 6.96 9.23
C VAL A 23 -16.99 7.73 8.31
N VAL A 24 -17.33 7.82 7.01
CA VAL A 24 -16.63 8.64 6.03
C VAL A 24 -17.64 9.56 5.40
N ARG A 25 -17.41 10.87 5.46
CA ARG A 25 -18.35 11.92 5.02
C ARG A 25 -17.96 12.49 3.67
N ASP A 26 -16.67 12.82 3.54
CA ASP A 26 -16.07 13.38 2.32
C ASP A 26 -14.56 13.24 2.42
N VAL A 27 -14.02 12.22 1.75
CA VAL A 27 -12.58 11.96 1.73
C VAL A 27 -12.12 11.86 0.29
N SER A 28 -11.20 12.77 -0.09
CA SER A 28 -10.52 12.75 -1.38
C SER A 28 -9.04 12.54 -1.17
N ILE A 29 -8.43 11.64 -1.94
CA ILE A 29 -7.03 11.23 -1.85
C ILE A 29 -6.50 10.99 -3.26
N GLU A 30 -5.33 11.56 -3.57
CA GLU A 30 -4.59 11.29 -4.80
C GLU A 30 -3.25 10.63 -4.46
N VAL A 31 -2.86 9.63 -5.26
CA VAL A 31 -1.53 8.99 -5.20
C VAL A 31 -0.99 8.90 -6.63
N LYS A 32 0.23 9.37 -6.84
CA LYS A 32 0.93 9.28 -8.13
C LYS A 32 1.97 8.18 -8.13
N SER A 33 2.29 7.64 -9.30
CA SER A 33 3.40 6.69 -9.43
C SER A 33 4.72 7.34 -8.97
N GLY A 34 5.51 6.59 -8.18
CA GLY A 34 6.75 7.10 -7.60
C GLY A 34 6.55 8.04 -6.41
N GLU A 35 5.36 8.07 -5.82
CA GLU A 35 5.03 8.88 -4.63
C GLU A 35 4.65 7.97 -3.47
N VAL A 36 5.03 8.36 -2.26
CA VAL A 36 4.61 7.74 -1.00
C VAL A 36 3.63 8.66 -0.30
N VAL A 37 2.39 8.21 -0.14
CA VAL A 37 1.31 8.98 0.49
C VAL A 37 0.90 8.32 1.81
N GLY A 38 0.83 9.12 2.87
CA GLY A 38 0.36 8.72 4.20
C GLY A 38 -1.11 9.04 4.41
N LEU A 39 -1.89 8.09 4.95
CA LEU A 39 -3.27 8.29 5.39
C LEU A 39 -3.33 8.15 6.90
N LEU A 40 -3.33 9.28 7.60
CA LEU A 40 -3.14 9.39 9.04
C LEU A 40 -4.35 10.02 9.73
N GLY A 41 -4.38 10.01 11.06
CA GLY A 41 -5.42 10.63 11.87
C GLY A 41 -5.76 9.81 13.11
N PRO A 42 -6.59 10.31 14.02
CA PRO A 42 -6.95 9.62 15.27
C PRO A 42 -7.76 8.34 15.03
N ASN A 43 -7.89 7.53 16.10
CA ASN A 43 -8.70 6.33 16.07
C ASN A 43 -10.18 6.68 15.83
N GLY A 44 -10.82 5.90 14.94
CA GLY A 44 -12.22 6.13 14.56
C GLY A 44 -12.45 7.27 13.57
N ALA A 45 -11.40 7.92 13.06
CA ALA A 45 -11.49 9.02 12.10
C ALA A 45 -12.02 8.61 10.71
N GLY A 46 -12.03 7.32 10.38
CA GLY A 46 -12.45 6.82 9.06
C GLY A 46 -11.32 6.33 8.16
N LYS A 47 -10.04 6.40 8.61
CA LYS A 47 -8.85 5.98 7.84
C LYS A 47 -8.98 4.59 7.22
N THR A 48 -9.11 3.57 8.07
CA THR A 48 -9.21 2.17 7.64
C THR A 48 -10.39 1.93 6.72
N THR A 49 -11.52 2.59 6.97
CA THR A 49 -12.69 2.49 6.09
C THR A 49 -12.41 3.11 4.71
N SER A 50 -11.81 4.30 4.65
CA SER A 50 -11.41 4.95 3.41
C SER A 50 -10.39 4.12 2.64
N PHE A 51 -9.38 3.63 3.33
CA PHE A 51 -8.37 2.75 2.77
C PHE A 51 -8.99 1.45 2.19
N TYR A 52 -9.88 0.79 2.94
CA TYR A 52 -10.54 -0.44 2.47
C TYR A 52 -11.53 -0.21 1.32
N MET A 53 -12.12 0.98 1.22
CA MET A 53 -12.88 1.36 0.03
C MET A 53 -11.97 1.44 -1.20
N ILE A 54 -10.77 2.03 -1.07
CA ILE A 54 -9.77 2.11 -2.15
C ILE A 54 -9.26 0.71 -2.53
N VAL A 55 -8.97 -0.15 -1.57
CA VAL A 55 -8.58 -1.56 -1.79
C VAL A 55 -9.69 -2.35 -2.51
N GLY A 56 -10.96 -2.05 -2.22
CA GLY A 56 -12.14 -2.79 -2.72
C GLY A 56 -12.63 -3.89 -1.77
N LEU A 57 -12.28 -3.79 -0.48
CA LEU A 57 -12.79 -4.65 0.59
C LEU A 57 -14.11 -4.14 1.17
N VAL A 58 -14.33 -2.82 1.12
CA VAL A 58 -15.55 -2.17 1.57
C VAL A 58 -16.19 -1.43 0.40
N PRO A 59 -17.48 -1.64 0.09
CA PRO A 59 -18.17 -0.86 -0.92
C PRO A 59 -18.38 0.57 -0.43
N LEU A 60 -18.17 1.56 -1.30
CA LEU A 60 -18.50 2.96 -1.02
C LEU A 60 -20.00 3.21 -1.20
N ASP A 61 -20.56 4.15 -0.46
CA ASP A 61 -21.95 4.59 -0.59
C ASP A 61 -22.05 5.87 -1.45
N GLY A 62 -20.95 6.63 -1.60
CA GLY A 62 -20.83 7.79 -2.47
C GLY A 62 -19.39 8.05 -2.88
N GLY A 63 -19.21 8.91 -3.86
CA GLY A 63 -17.90 9.23 -4.43
C GLY A 63 -17.46 8.29 -5.56
N SER A 64 -16.20 8.39 -5.93
CA SER A 64 -15.60 7.56 -6.98
C SER A 64 -14.12 7.22 -6.71
N ILE A 65 -13.67 6.13 -7.30
CA ILE A 65 -12.27 5.71 -7.31
C ILE A 65 -11.88 5.47 -8.75
N LEU A 66 -10.80 6.13 -9.18
CA LEU A 66 -10.28 6.05 -10.53
C LEU A 66 -8.82 5.59 -10.51
N LEU A 67 -8.46 4.75 -11.46
CA LEU A 67 -7.09 4.34 -11.74
C LEU A 67 -6.76 4.74 -13.18
N ASP A 68 -5.84 5.68 -13.37
CA ASP A 68 -5.52 6.24 -14.68
C ASP A 68 -6.75 6.78 -15.43
N GLY A 69 -7.70 7.39 -14.69
CA GLY A 69 -8.95 7.90 -15.23
C GLY A 69 -10.04 6.83 -15.45
N GLU A 70 -9.74 5.55 -15.31
CA GLU A 70 -10.73 4.48 -15.39
C GLU A 70 -11.40 4.25 -14.04
N LYS A 71 -12.75 4.26 -14.03
CA LYS A 71 -13.53 4.08 -12.80
C LYS A 71 -13.48 2.64 -12.31
N ILE A 72 -12.93 2.44 -11.10
CA ILE A 72 -12.78 1.12 -10.46
C ILE A 72 -13.67 0.94 -9.23
N SER A 73 -14.52 1.90 -8.90
CA SER A 73 -15.35 1.93 -7.67
C SER A 73 -16.14 0.64 -7.44
N GLY A 74 -16.76 0.09 -8.48
CA GLY A 74 -17.58 -1.13 -8.43
C GLY A 74 -16.80 -2.43 -8.64
N LEU A 75 -15.49 -2.36 -8.89
CA LEU A 75 -14.69 -3.54 -9.17
C LEU A 75 -14.25 -4.24 -7.87
N PRO A 76 -14.36 -5.56 -7.78
CA PRO A 76 -13.83 -6.31 -6.65
C PRO A 76 -12.30 -6.30 -6.64
N ILE A 77 -11.70 -6.55 -5.47
CA ILE A 77 -10.26 -6.48 -5.22
C ILE A 77 -9.41 -7.22 -6.28
N HIS A 78 -9.82 -8.42 -6.71
CA HIS A 78 -9.06 -9.20 -7.70
C HIS A 78 -9.04 -8.56 -9.10
N GLN A 79 -10.06 -7.78 -9.48
CA GLN A 79 -10.06 -7.03 -10.73
C GLN A 79 -9.18 -5.78 -10.59
N ARG A 80 -9.26 -5.07 -9.46
CA ARG A 80 -8.34 -3.95 -9.17
C ARG A 80 -6.88 -4.40 -9.17
N ALA A 81 -6.59 -5.60 -8.63
CA ALA A 81 -5.25 -6.18 -8.68
C ALA A 81 -4.74 -6.40 -10.12
N ARG A 82 -5.61 -6.86 -11.03
CA ARG A 82 -5.26 -7.02 -12.46
C ARG A 82 -5.02 -5.70 -13.18
N MET A 83 -5.56 -4.60 -12.67
CA MET A 83 -5.32 -3.25 -13.20
C MET A 83 -4.05 -2.61 -12.63
N GLY A 84 -3.41 -3.25 -11.64
CA GLY A 84 -2.17 -2.80 -11.04
C GLY A 84 -2.29 -2.25 -9.62
N LEU A 85 -3.38 -2.52 -8.89
CA LEU A 85 -3.56 -2.12 -7.50
C LEU A 85 -3.30 -3.30 -6.56
N SER A 86 -2.12 -3.38 -5.95
CA SER A 86 -1.77 -4.42 -4.97
C SER A 86 -2.07 -3.98 -3.54
N TYR A 87 -2.47 -4.94 -2.71
CA TYR A 87 -2.75 -4.73 -1.29
C TYR A 87 -1.89 -5.66 -0.43
N LEU A 88 -1.26 -5.11 0.57
CA LEU A 88 -0.47 -5.81 1.58
C LEU A 88 -1.09 -5.58 2.96
N PRO A 89 -1.78 -6.57 3.51
CA PRO A 89 -2.43 -6.47 4.82
C PRO A 89 -1.41 -6.34 5.96
N GLN A 90 -1.91 -5.92 7.12
CA GLN A 90 -1.16 -5.91 8.36
C GLN A 90 -0.71 -7.33 8.77
N GLU A 91 -1.62 -8.31 8.65
CA GLU A 91 -1.31 -9.70 8.96
C GLU A 91 -0.51 -10.37 7.82
N ALA A 92 0.33 -11.33 8.20
CA ALA A 92 1.14 -12.08 7.27
C ALA A 92 0.29 -12.83 6.22
N SER A 93 0.53 -12.53 4.95
CA SER A 93 -0.23 -13.02 3.80
C SER A 93 0.46 -14.15 3.02
N VAL A 94 1.63 -14.65 3.47
CA VAL A 94 2.34 -15.73 2.80
C VAL A 94 1.55 -17.05 2.79
N PHE A 95 1.67 -17.82 1.72
CA PHE A 95 1.14 -19.20 1.68
C PHE A 95 2.00 -20.07 2.59
N ARG A 96 1.50 -20.33 3.78
CA ARG A 96 2.26 -20.97 4.88
C ARG A 96 2.83 -22.34 4.56
N LYS A 97 2.19 -23.13 3.68
CA LYS A 97 2.62 -24.46 3.28
C LYS A 97 3.61 -24.49 2.11
N LEU A 98 3.86 -23.34 1.48
CA LEU A 98 4.77 -23.21 0.36
C LEU A 98 6.12 -22.65 0.83
N ASN A 99 7.18 -22.97 0.08
CA ASN A 99 8.48 -22.32 0.25
C ASN A 99 8.49 -20.90 -0.37
N VAL A 100 9.59 -20.18 -0.23
CA VAL A 100 9.73 -18.80 -0.74
C VAL A 100 9.55 -18.74 -2.25
N ALA A 101 10.22 -19.61 -3.01
CA ALA A 101 10.11 -19.63 -4.47
C ALA A 101 8.68 -19.95 -4.92
N GLU A 102 8.04 -20.94 -4.32
CA GLU A 102 6.65 -21.34 -4.63
C GLU A 102 5.65 -20.22 -4.32
N ASN A 103 5.87 -19.44 -3.24
CA ASN A 103 5.05 -18.29 -2.90
C ASN A 103 5.03 -17.24 -4.01
N ILE A 104 6.18 -16.93 -4.59
CA ILE A 104 6.32 -15.96 -5.67
C ILE A 104 5.83 -16.55 -7.00
N GLN A 105 6.22 -17.79 -7.29
CA GLN A 105 5.85 -18.51 -8.51
C GLN A 105 4.34 -18.63 -8.67
N ALA A 106 3.59 -18.91 -7.60
CA ALA A 106 2.13 -18.99 -7.62
C ALA A 106 1.46 -17.71 -8.16
N VAL A 107 2.05 -16.54 -7.92
CA VAL A 107 1.56 -15.28 -8.48
C VAL A 107 2.00 -15.10 -9.93
N LEU A 108 3.25 -15.45 -10.26
CA LEU A 108 3.78 -15.35 -11.63
C LEU A 108 3.01 -16.25 -12.63
N GLU A 109 2.55 -17.42 -12.19
CA GLU A 109 1.77 -18.35 -13.02
C GLU A 109 0.39 -17.79 -13.42
N LEU A 110 -0.14 -16.84 -12.65
CA LEU A 110 -1.39 -16.14 -12.96
C LEU A 110 -1.20 -14.96 -13.91
N GLN A 111 0.05 -14.55 -14.17
CA GLN A 111 0.33 -13.40 -15.02
C GLN A 111 0.23 -13.75 -16.50
N LYS A 112 -0.12 -12.73 -17.29
CA LYS A 112 -0.21 -12.84 -18.74
C LYS A 112 0.69 -11.77 -19.37
N PHE A 113 1.32 -12.11 -20.48
CA PHE A 113 2.00 -11.18 -21.37
C PHE A 113 1.32 -11.24 -22.73
N GLU A 114 0.88 -10.09 -23.25
CA GLU A 114 0.11 -10.00 -24.51
C GLU A 114 -1.09 -10.98 -24.56
N GLY A 115 -1.80 -11.08 -23.44
CA GLY A 115 -2.97 -11.96 -23.30
C GLY A 115 -2.67 -13.46 -23.13
N ARG A 116 -1.39 -13.89 -23.21
CA ARG A 116 -0.96 -15.29 -23.06
C ARG A 116 -0.32 -15.53 -21.70
N PRO A 117 -0.49 -16.73 -21.09
CA PRO A 117 0.24 -17.09 -19.87
C PRO A 117 1.75 -17.00 -20.07
N LEU A 118 2.49 -16.63 -19.03
CA LEU A 118 3.94 -16.62 -19.06
C LEU A 118 4.50 -18.02 -19.32
N SER A 119 5.55 -18.11 -20.13
CA SER A 119 6.26 -19.39 -20.32
C SER A 119 7.01 -19.79 -19.03
N LYS A 120 7.24 -21.10 -18.84
CA LYS A 120 8.03 -21.62 -17.70
C LYS A 120 9.41 -20.97 -17.59
N LYS A 121 10.06 -20.67 -18.73
CA LYS A 121 11.34 -19.99 -18.79
C LYS A 121 11.21 -18.57 -18.22
N ARG A 122 10.21 -17.80 -18.67
CA ARG A 122 9.98 -16.43 -18.23
C ARG A 122 9.61 -16.34 -16.74
N ILE A 123 8.80 -17.30 -16.25
CA ILE A 123 8.48 -17.41 -14.82
C ILE A 123 9.75 -17.61 -14.01
N ARG A 124 10.66 -18.50 -14.42
CA ARG A 124 11.90 -18.77 -13.71
C ARG A 124 12.82 -17.55 -13.70
N GLU A 125 13.01 -16.90 -14.85
CA GLU A 125 13.82 -15.68 -14.96
C GLU A 125 13.29 -14.60 -14.02
N ARG A 126 11.97 -14.33 -14.06
CA ARG A 126 11.36 -13.30 -13.21
C ARG A 126 11.40 -13.65 -11.72
N LEU A 127 11.27 -14.93 -11.38
CA LEU A 127 11.43 -15.41 -10.01
C LEU A 127 12.86 -15.13 -9.50
N ASP A 128 13.88 -15.44 -10.30
CA ASP A 128 15.28 -15.23 -9.92
C ASP A 128 15.60 -13.72 -9.77
N GLU A 129 15.06 -12.89 -10.66
CA GLU A 129 15.14 -11.43 -10.55
C GLU A 129 14.56 -10.94 -9.22
N LEU A 130 13.30 -11.31 -8.89
CA LEU A 130 12.61 -10.87 -7.68
C LEU A 130 13.32 -11.33 -6.39
N LEU A 131 13.83 -12.57 -6.37
CA LEU A 131 14.63 -13.07 -5.26
C LEU A 131 15.91 -12.26 -5.05
N GLY A 132 16.59 -11.88 -6.14
CA GLY A 132 17.79 -11.04 -6.10
C GLY A 132 17.47 -9.61 -5.66
N GLU A 133 16.44 -9.00 -6.24
CA GLU A 133 16.01 -7.63 -5.94
C GLU A 133 15.68 -7.43 -4.45
N LEU A 134 14.99 -8.40 -3.85
CA LEU A 134 14.60 -8.37 -2.44
C LEU A 134 15.66 -9.01 -1.51
N GLN A 135 16.82 -9.44 -2.04
CA GLN A 135 17.93 -10.05 -1.29
C GLN A 135 17.49 -11.29 -0.49
N ILE A 136 16.61 -12.11 -1.05
CA ILE A 136 16.08 -13.35 -0.45
C ILE A 136 16.45 -14.61 -1.23
N THR A 137 17.41 -14.54 -2.14
CA THR A 137 17.86 -15.69 -2.95
C THR A 137 18.30 -16.88 -2.10
N HIS A 138 18.99 -16.62 -0.98
CA HIS A 138 19.44 -17.63 -0.04
C HIS A 138 18.31 -18.35 0.70
N LEU A 139 17.10 -17.76 0.71
CA LEU A 139 15.91 -18.31 1.35
C LEU A 139 15.03 -19.08 0.36
N ARG A 140 15.42 -19.20 -0.91
CA ARG A 140 14.62 -19.74 -2.02
C ARG A 140 13.79 -20.96 -1.65
N ASN A 141 14.41 -21.93 -0.97
CA ASN A 141 13.80 -23.22 -0.64
C ASN A 141 13.29 -23.30 0.82
N ASN A 142 13.43 -22.23 1.58
CA ASN A 142 12.98 -22.20 2.97
C ASN A 142 11.47 -22.21 3.06
N PRO A 143 10.87 -23.00 3.96
CA PRO A 143 9.44 -22.94 4.24
C PRO A 143 9.02 -21.54 4.70
N ALA A 144 7.89 -21.01 4.21
CA ALA A 144 7.44 -19.66 4.58
C ALA A 144 7.19 -19.50 6.09
N LEU A 145 6.89 -20.59 6.80
CA LEU A 145 6.68 -20.60 8.26
C LEU A 145 7.97 -20.37 9.07
N SER A 146 9.14 -20.68 8.49
CA SER A 146 10.43 -20.54 9.18
C SER A 146 11.05 -19.14 9.06
N LEU A 147 10.42 -18.24 8.30
CA LEU A 147 10.93 -16.92 8.03
C LEU A 147 10.74 -15.98 9.23
N SER A 148 11.76 -15.16 9.50
CA SER A 148 11.63 -13.99 10.38
C SER A 148 10.59 -13.00 9.83
N GLY A 149 10.17 -12.05 10.66
CA GLY A 149 9.21 -11.01 10.25
C GLY A 149 9.68 -10.21 9.02
N GLY A 150 10.94 -9.76 9.02
CA GLY A 150 11.53 -9.01 7.91
C GLY A 150 11.68 -9.82 6.64
N GLU A 151 12.15 -11.07 6.73
CA GLU A 151 12.24 -11.99 5.58
C GLU A 151 10.87 -12.27 4.97
N ARG A 152 9.87 -12.52 5.82
CA ARG A 152 8.49 -12.74 5.41
C ARG A 152 7.95 -11.51 4.67
N ARG A 153 8.18 -10.31 5.19
CA ARG A 153 7.75 -9.07 4.54
C ARG A 153 8.37 -8.89 3.16
N ARG A 154 9.65 -9.24 3.00
CA ARG A 154 10.32 -9.23 1.68
C ARG A 154 9.68 -10.22 0.69
N VAL A 155 9.27 -11.40 1.15
CA VAL A 155 8.55 -12.38 0.31
C VAL A 155 7.17 -11.85 -0.09
N GLU A 156 6.44 -11.20 0.80
CA GLU A 156 5.14 -10.57 0.50
C GLU A 156 5.28 -9.47 -0.55
N ILE A 157 6.31 -8.64 -0.42
CA ILE A 157 6.63 -7.61 -1.42
C ILE A 157 7.02 -8.24 -2.77
N ALA A 158 7.86 -9.29 -2.77
CA ALA A 158 8.21 -10.01 -3.99
C ALA A 158 6.97 -10.58 -4.70
N ARG A 159 6.00 -11.10 -3.94
CA ARG A 159 4.71 -11.55 -4.47
C ARG A 159 3.89 -10.40 -5.06
N ALA A 160 3.84 -9.26 -4.37
CA ALA A 160 3.16 -8.08 -4.89
C ALA A 160 3.81 -7.60 -6.20
N LEU A 161 5.15 -7.52 -6.26
CA LEU A 161 5.90 -7.13 -7.46
C LEU A 161 5.76 -8.12 -8.62
N ALA A 162 5.49 -9.39 -8.34
CA ALA A 162 5.22 -10.40 -9.36
C ALA A 162 3.98 -10.08 -10.21
N SER A 163 3.04 -9.27 -9.70
CA SER A 163 1.86 -8.82 -10.43
C SER A 163 2.07 -7.52 -11.23
N HIS A 164 3.29 -6.97 -11.26
CA HIS A 164 3.62 -5.69 -11.91
C HIS A 164 2.70 -4.54 -11.48
N PRO A 165 2.61 -4.23 -10.16
CA PRO A 165 1.70 -3.23 -9.67
C PRO A 165 2.12 -1.81 -10.08
N LYS A 166 1.13 -0.95 -10.34
CA LYS A 166 1.28 0.50 -10.44
C LYS A 166 1.27 1.15 -9.06
N PHE A 167 0.45 0.58 -8.16
CA PHE A 167 0.27 1.04 -6.79
C PHE A 167 0.30 -0.12 -5.81
N ILE A 168 0.88 0.11 -4.64
CA ILE A 168 0.86 -0.82 -3.50
C ILE A 168 0.27 -0.10 -2.30
N LEU A 169 -0.77 -0.68 -1.72
CA LEU A 169 -1.44 -0.20 -0.51
C LEU A 169 -0.95 -1.01 0.68
N LEU A 170 -0.34 -0.33 1.67
CA LEU A 170 0.22 -0.92 2.89
C LEU A 170 -0.67 -0.61 4.08
N ASP A 171 -1.19 -1.65 4.71
CA ASP A 171 -2.05 -1.54 5.88
C ASP A 171 -1.21 -1.72 7.15
N GLU A 172 -1.07 -0.67 7.92
CA GLU A 172 -0.34 -0.60 9.19
C GLU A 172 1.03 -1.31 9.18
N PRO A 173 1.93 -0.97 8.24
CA PRO A 173 3.20 -1.68 8.07
C PRO A 173 4.15 -1.56 9.27
N PHE A 174 3.98 -0.56 10.14
CA PHE A 174 4.82 -0.33 11.32
C PHE A 174 4.19 -0.84 12.62
N ALA A 175 2.98 -1.41 12.57
CA ALA A 175 2.28 -1.87 13.77
C ALA A 175 2.98 -3.07 14.42
N GLY A 176 3.34 -2.95 15.69
CA GLY A 176 3.98 -4.01 16.46
C GLY A 176 5.38 -4.42 15.98
N VAL A 177 6.05 -3.55 15.23
CA VAL A 177 7.38 -3.80 14.65
C VAL A 177 8.45 -3.18 15.54
N ASP A 178 9.58 -3.90 15.72
CA ASP A 178 10.74 -3.37 16.44
C ASP A 178 11.48 -2.29 15.63
N PRO A 179 12.27 -1.39 16.27
CA PRO A 179 12.94 -0.28 15.60
C PRO A 179 13.90 -0.70 14.46
N ILE A 180 14.49 -1.88 14.53
CA ILE A 180 15.38 -2.37 13.46
C ILE A 180 14.57 -2.72 12.22
N ALA A 181 13.45 -3.41 12.42
CA ALA A 181 12.56 -3.80 11.34
C ALA A 181 11.81 -2.60 10.72
N VAL A 182 11.54 -1.53 11.48
CA VAL A 182 11.05 -0.25 10.93
C VAL A 182 11.97 0.26 9.82
N GLY A 183 13.29 0.31 10.06
CA GLY A 183 14.27 0.74 9.06
C GLY A 183 14.29 -0.15 7.81
N GLU A 184 13.99 -1.44 7.94
CA GLU A 184 13.83 -2.34 6.80
C GLU A 184 12.59 -2.04 5.97
N ILE A 185 11.44 -1.82 6.62
CA ILE A 185 10.19 -1.44 5.95
C ILE A 185 10.38 -0.11 5.21
N GLN A 186 11.00 0.88 5.85
CA GLN A 186 11.29 2.17 5.21
C GLN A 186 12.18 2.01 3.98
N ARG A 187 13.20 1.14 4.01
CA ARG A 187 14.04 0.82 2.83
C ARG A 187 13.21 0.19 1.71
N ILE A 188 12.30 -0.73 2.04
CA ILE A 188 11.41 -1.35 1.07
C ILE A 188 10.48 -0.31 0.44
N VAL A 189 9.89 0.59 1.22
CA VAL A 189 9.01 1.64 0.69
C VAL A 189 9.77 2.57 -0.28
N ARG A 190 10.99 2.99 0.09
CA ARG A 190 11.85 3.78 -0.83
C ARG A 190 12.18 3.01 -2.12
N PHE A 191 12.50 1.73 -2.01
CA PHE A 191 12.75 0.86 -3.15
C PHE A 191 11.53 0.77 -4.11
N LEU A 192 10.30 0.72 -3.58
CA LEU A 192 9.07 0.74 -4.38
C LEU A 192 8.90 2.09 -5.08
N ARG A 193 9.08 3.19 -4.36
CA ARG A 193 9.02 4.55 -4.90
C ARG A 193 10.02 4.77 -6.04
N ASP A 194 11.27 4.36 -5.84
CA ASP A 194 12.35 4.50 -6.83
C ASP A 194 12.08 3.69 -8.12
N ARG A 195 11.20 2.69 -8.04
CA ARG A 195 10.66 1.92 -9.18
C ARG A 195 9.41 2.53 -9.80
N GLN A 196 9.08 3.75 -9.45
CA GLN A 196 7.88 4.45 -9.94
C GLN A 196 6.57 3.74 -9.56
N ILE A 197 6.56 3.00 -8.46
CA ILE A 197 5.34 2.45 -7.86
C ILE A 197 4.81 3.45 -6.85
N GLY A 198 3.54 3.86 -6.98
CA GLY A 198 2.88 4.68 -5.98
C GLY A 198 2.55 3.86 -4.74
N VAL A 199 2.76 4.43 -3.56
CA VAL A 199 2.53 3.74 -2.29
C VAL A 199 1.55 4.53 -1.45
N LEU A 200 0.45 3.90 -1.00
CA LEU A 200 -0.46 4.46 0.00
C LEU A 200 -0.29 3.67 1.30
N ILE A 201 0.01 4.39 2.39
CA ILE A 201 0.24 3.82 3.71
C ILE A 201 -0.83 4.32 4.67
N THR A 202 -1.51 3.44 5.39
CA THR A 202 -2.24 3.80 6.60
C THR A 202 -1.54 3.22 7.81
N ASP A 203 -1.30 4.03 8.83
CA ASP A 203 -0.68 3.58 10.08
C ASP A 203 -1.09 4.49 11.24
N HIS A 204 -0.93 3.98 12.45
CA HIS A 204 -1.07 4.77 13.68
C HIS A 204 0.29 5.30 14.19
N ASN A 205 1.40 4.81 13.64
CA ASN A 205 2.75 5.23 13.95
C ASN A 205 3.13 6.45 13.10
N VAL A 206 2.72 7.63 13.56
CA VAL A 206 2.78 8.89 12.81
C VAL A 206 4.20 9.27 12.41
N ARG A 207 5.15 9.16 13.35
CA ARG A 207 6.54 9.57 13.15
C ARG A 207 7.18 8.75 12.03
N GLU A 208 7.02 7.44 12.08
CA GLU A 208 7.62 6.53 11.10
C GLU A 208 7.00 6.72 9.71
N THR A 209 5.69 6.97 9.67
CA THR A 209 4.97 7.19 8.42
C THR A 209 5.32 8.53 7.80
N LEU A 210 5.25 9.64 8.55
CA LEU A 210 5.61 10.96 8.04
C LEU A 210 7.08 11.02 7.60
N GLY A 211 7.98 10.27 8.27
CA GLY A 211 9.41 10.22 7.93
C GLY A 211 9.74 9.60 6.56
N ILE A 212 8.76 8.99 5.88
CA ILE A 212 8.95 8.39 4.55
C ILE A 212 7.96 8.86 3.50
N CYS A 213 6.92 9.60 3.90
CA CYS A 213 5.91 10.10 2.97
C CYS A 213 6.37 11.36 2.26
N ASP A 214 6.08 11.43 0.96
CA ASP A 214 6.23 12.65 0.16
C ASP A 214 5.04 13.60 0.41
N HIS A 215 3.85 13.02 0.69
CA HIS A 215 2.61 13.72 0.99
C HIS A 215 1.79 12.94 2.04
N ALA A 216 0.98 13.63 2.84
CA ALA A 216 0.10 12.98 3.80
C ALA A 216 -1.27 13.66 3.87
N TYR A 217 -2.29 12.85 4.12
CA TYR A 217 -3.67 13.25 4.42
C TYR A 217 -3.97 12.94 5.87
N ILE A 218 -4.45 13.93 6.61
CA ILE A 218 -4.91 13.75 7.99
C ILE A 218 -6.43 13.68 7.98
N ILE A 219 -6.97 12.51 8.33
CA ILE A 219 -8.41 12.30 8.42
C ILE A 219 -8.86 12.56 9.86
N SER A 220 -9.93 13.33 10.00
CA SER A 220 -10.63 13.55 11.27
C SER A 220 -12.13 13.57 11.02
N GLU A 221 -12.91 12.91 11.88
CA GLU A 221 -14.37 12.87 11.81
C GLU A 221 -14.96 12.51 10.43
N GLY A 222 -14.26 11.66 9.68
CA GLY A 222 -14.71 11.20 8.36
C GLY A 222 -14.43 12.13 7.20
N SER A 223 -13.61 13.16 7.38
CA SER A 223 -13.22 14.13 6.36
C SER A 223 -11.72 14.40 6.40
N VAL A 224 -11.15 14.94 5.32
CA VAL A 224 -9.76 15.41 5.30
C VAL A 224 -9.67 16.69 6.13
N LEU A 225 -8.91 16.64 7.23
CA LEU A 225 -8.63 17.79 8.09
C LEU A 225 -7.52 18.67 7.52
N ALA A 226 -6.46 18.03 7.03
CA ALA A 226 -5.31 18.67 6.42
C ALA A 226 -4.62 17.72 5.45
N GLU A 227 -3.93 18.30 4.48
CA GLU A 227 -3.07 17.58 3.54
C GLU A 227 -1.81 18.41 3.26
N GLY A 228 -0.71 17.75 2.89
CA GLY A 228 0.54 18.41 2.59
C GLY A 228 1.76 17.53 2.84
N LYS A 229 2.93 18.14 2.75
CA LYS A 229 4.20 17.51 3.13
C LYS A 229 4.31 17.33 4.63
N ALA A 230 5.21 16.44 5.07
CA ALA A 230 5.40 16.15 6.50
C ALA A 230 5.59 17.43 7.35
N ASP A 231 6.42 18.37 6.89
CA ASP A 231 6.70 19.61 7.62
C ASP A 231 5.45 20.50 7.74
N GLU A 232 4.62 20.57 6.69
CA GLU A 232 3.37 21.33 6.67
C GLU A 232 2.36 20.72 7.65
N ILE A 233 2.24 19.41 7.66
CA ILE A 233 1.37 18.65 8.57
C ILE A 233 1.79 18.87 10.03
N ILE A 234 3.08 18.80 10.33
CA ILE A 234 3.62 18.96 11.70
C ILE A 234 3.43 20.38 12.24
N GLN A 235 3.48 21.38 11.35
CA GLN A 235 3.31 22.80 11.71
C GLN A 235 1.84 23.22 11.77
N ASN A 236 0.90 22.40 11.31
CA ASN A 236 -0.51 22.73 11.30
C ASN A 236 -1.09 22.68 12.73
N ASP A 237 -1.53 23.83 13.23
CA ASP A 237 -2.04 23.99 14.61
C ASP A 237 -3.26 23.10 14.88
N GLU A 238 -4.14 22.92 13.90
CA GLU A 238 -5.33 22.10 14.05
C GLU A 238 -4.98 20.61 14.11
N VAL A 239 -4.05 20.17 13.29
CA VAL A 239 -3.51 18.79 13.32
C VAL A 239 -2.82 18.50 14.65
N ARG A 240 -2.03 19.45 15.15
CA ARG A 240 -1.38 19.35 16.47
C ARG A 240 -2.41 19.21 17.59
N ARG A 241 -3.44 20.07 17.58
CA ARG A 241 -4.49 20.06 18.60
C ARG A 241 -5.31 18.76 18.60
N VAL A 242 -5.66 18.23 17.41
CA VAL A 242 -6.60 17.12 17.27
C VAL A 242 -5.90 15.75 17.28
N TYR A 243 -4.65 15.69 16.81
CA TYR A 243 -4.01 14.40 16.53
C TYR A 243 -2.59 14.24 17.07
N LEU A 244 -1.67 15.18 16.79
CA LEU A 244 -0.25 14.99 17.13
C LEU A 244 0.06 15.28 18.60
N GLY A 245 -0.67 16.22 19.21
CA GLY A 245 -0.32 16.82 20.51
C GLY A 245 0.70 17.96 20.37
N GLU A 246 0.66 18.90 21.33
CA GLU A 246 1.48 20.12 21.29
C GLU A 246 2.99 19.85 21.33
N ASN A 247 3.41 18.76 21.98
CA ASN A 247 4.81 18.39 22.19
C ASN A 247 5.36 17.44 21.10
N PHE A 248 4.62 17.18 20.03
CA PHE A 248 5.08 16.28 18.97
C PHE A 248 6.32 16.85 18.27
N ARG A 249 7.36 16.00 18.10
CA ARG A 249 8.60 16.27 17.35
C ARG A 249 8.94 15.05 16.50
N MET A 250 9.50 15.28 15.31
CA MET A 250 10.07 14.24 14.44
C MET A 250 11.35 13.67 15.02
#